data_53e2552f48560ad933b1200bbe19f862
#
_entry.id   53e2552f48560ad933b1200bbe19f862
#
_cell.length_a   1.000
_cell.length_b   1.000
_cell.length_c   1.000
_cell.angle_alpha   90.00
_cell.angle_beta   90.00
_cell.angle_gamma   90.00
#
_symmetry.space_group_name_H-M   'P 1'
#
loop_
_entity.id
_entity.type
_entity.pdbx_description
1 polymer ?
#
loop_
_entity_poly.entity_id
_entity_poly.type
_entity_poly.pdbx_seq_one_letter_code
_entity_poly.pdbx_strand_id
1 'polypeptide(L)'
;MKLSFANFPLEYIPDFPLNDKNVLGIIRECGFTCTDYNITLAHLDENFETRAKTLKAVLAELGMSAPQAHAPIVNPFDPGDVDYMDIYEKSLRFCKIAGIPMVVIHAGAIKDNTREEYFEKNVAFYRSLIPAAEEPGVEVLIENIGHDGDANFLLRGTDVREMADLVDHPLFNICWDTGHGNLNKQNLYDTIITLGDKLHALHVHDNVGYFEPSYRHHRIDMHTMPYATQYASVNYDALIQGLIDIGYKGTFNFEVLTVTRSIRPAFTYNGEVVRKLEFPSLELWKKANTLVYDIGKYMLDAYGLYEG
;
A
#
# COMPACT_ATOMS: atom_id res chain seq x y z
N MET A 1 -11.67 2.44 14.49
CA MET A 1 -10.60 1.97 13.57
C MET A 1 -9.23 2.34 14.14
N LYS A 2 -8.24 1.44 14.02
CA LYS A 2 -6.84 1.73 14.35
C LYS A 2 -6.14 2.38 13.16
N LEU A 3 -5.15 3.23 13.45
CA LEU A 3 -4.27 3.79 12.45
C LEU A 3 -3.11 2.83 12.17
N SER A 4 -2.79 2.66 10.90
CA SER A 4 -1.68 1.85 10.41
C SER A 4 -0.80 2.68 9.47
N PHE A 5 0.45 2.25 9.29
CA PHE A 5 1.41 2.95 8.44
C PHE A 5 2.30 1.95 7.69
N ALA A 6 2.44 2.14 6.39
CA ALA A 6 3.31 1.31 5.56
C ALA A 6 4.80 1.55 5.89
N ASN A 7 5.58 0.48 6.02
CA ASN A 7 6.96 0.57 6.55
C ASN A 7 8.04 0.92 5.54
N PHE A 8 7.74 1.08 4.25
CA PHE A 8 8.75 1.24 3.19
C PHE A 8 9.50 2.59 3.11
N PRO A 9 9.01 3.74 3.64
CA PRO A 9 9.67 5.03 3.40
C PRO A 9 11.02 5.23 4.07
N LEU A 10 11.48 4.33 4.95
CA LEU A 10 12.73 4.49 5.72
C LEU A 10 14.00 4.07 4.98
N GLU A 11 13.90 3.45 3.83
CA GLU A 11 15.04 2.95 3.04
C GLU A 11 16.04 4.05 2.62
N TYR A 12 15.66 5.31 2.75
CA TYR A 12 16.41 6.46 2.24
C TYR A 12 17.10 7.31 3.32
N ILE A 13 17.11 6.87 4.58
CA ILE A 13 17.79 7.63 5.63
C ILE A 13 19.24 7.14 5.76
N PRO A 14 20.25 7.98 5.44
CA PRO A 14 21.64 7.58 5.53
C PRO A 14 22.03 7.15 6.95
N ASP A 15 22.87 6.13 7.04
CA ASP A 15 23.43 5.61 8.30
C ASP A 15 22.39 5.07 9.30
N PHE A 16 21.11 4.96 8.89
CA PHE A 16 20.08 4.33 9.68
C PHE A 16 20.11 2.81 9.48
N PRO A 17 20.29 2.00 10.55
CA PRO A 17 20.32 0.55 10.42
C PRO A 17 18.95 0.02 10.02
N LEU A 18 18.77 -0.33 8.74
CA LEU A 18 17.54 -0.89 8.18
C LEU A 18 17.38 -2.35 8.66
N ASN A 19 16.66 -2.52 9.73
CA ASN A 19 16.14 -3.79 10.20
C ASN A 19 14.75 -3.57 10.81
N ASP A 20 13.94 -4.61 10.88
CA ASP A 20 12.55 -4.51 11.34
C ASP A 20 12.41 -3.83 12.69
N LYS A 21 13.27 -4.15 13.65
CA LYS A 21 13.19 -3.58 15.00
C LYS A 21 13.36 -2.05 14.99
N ASN A 22 14.31 -1.56 14.21
CA ASN A 22 14.56 -0.12 14.12
C ASN A 22 13.47 0.60 13.33
N VAL A 23 13.08 0.04 12.17
CA VAL A 23 12.04 0.63 11.30
C VAL A 23 10.70 0.68 12.03
N LEU A 24 10.24 -0.45 12.56
CA LEU A 24 8.96 -0.52 13.27
C LEU A 24 9.00 0.23 14.60
N GLY A 25 10.15 0.25 15.28
CA GLY A 25 10.37 1.05 16.49
C GLY A 25 10.11 2.53 16.26
N ILE A 26 10.61 3.08 15.14
CA ILE A 26 10.36 4.47 14.77
C ILE A 26 8.91 4.72 14.39
N ILE A 27 8.27 3.83 13.64
CA ILE A 27 6.84 3.91 13.31
C ILE A 27 6.03 3.92 14.61
N ARG A 28 6.41 3.07 15.57
CA ARG A 28 5.80 3.04 16.91
C ARG A 28 5.98 4.35 17.67
N GLU A 29 7.16 4.96 17.61
CA GLU A 29 7.46 6.27 18.21
C GLU A 29 6.63 7.41 17.59
N CYS A 30 6.26 7.30 16.31
CA CYS A 30 5.35 8.24 15.65
C CYS A 30 3.88 8.10 16.10
N GLY A 31 3.54 7.08 16.89
CA GLY A 31 2.19 6.86 17.45
C GLY A 31 1.48 5.62 16.92
N PHE A 32 1.90 5.05 15.80
CA PHE A 32 1.24 3.92 15.17
C PHE A 32 1.42 2.62 15.96
N THR A 33 0.34 1.86 16.12
CA THR A 33 0.35 0.52 16.74
C THR A 33 0.16 -0.59 15.72
N CYS A 34 -0.15 -0.22 14.49
CA CYS A 34 -0.30 -1.14 13.35
C CYS A 34 0.63 -0.72 12.22
N THR A 35 1.05 -1.69 11.42
CA THR A 35 1.83 -1.47 10.20
C THR A 35 1.28 -2.29 9.05
N ASP A 36 1.34 -1.75 7.85
CA ASP A 36 1.29 -2.51 6.61
C ASP A 36 2.73 -2.91 6.27
N TYR A 37 3.00 -4.23 6.27
CA TYR A 37 4.37 -4.71 6.17
C TYR A 37 4.78 -4.96 4.72
N ASN A 38 5.70 -4.15 4.22
CA ASN A 38 6.25 -4.30 2.86
C ASN A 38 7.23 -5.47 2.80
N ILE A 39 6.82 -6.57 2.16
CA ILE A 39 7.69 -7.71 1.88
C ILE A 39 8.51 -7.38 0.64
N THR A 40 9.83 -7.42 0.74
CA THR A 40 10.75 -7.25 -0.40
C THR A 40 11.31 -8.60 -0.85
N LEU A 41 11.88 -8.66 -2.06
CA LEU A 41 12.56 -9.87 -2.53
C LEU A 41 13.68 -10.34 -1.57
N ALA A 42 14.35 -9.39 -0.89
CA ALA A 42 15.38 -9.72 0.10
C ALA A 42 14.82 -10.42 1.35
N HIS A 43 13.52 -10.29 1.64
CA HIS A 43 12.86 -11.02 2.73
C HIS A 43 12.55 -12.48 2.37
N LEU A 44 12.51 -12.82 1.07
CA LEU A 44 12.06 -14.11 0.54
C LEU A 44 13.20 -15.04 0.12
N ASP A 45 14.42 -14.81 0.63
CA ASP A 45 15.55 -15.68 0.45
C ASP A 45 15.35 -17.06 1.14
N GLU A 46 16.37 -17.92 1.11
CA GLU A 46 16.35 -19.24 1.74
C GLU A 46 16.06 -19.23 3.25
N ASN A 47 16.23 -18.08 3.90
CA ASN A 47 16.01 -17.88 5.34
C ASN A 47 14.66 -17.22 5.66
N PHE A 48 13.74 -17.07 4.69
CA PHE A 48 12.50 -16.30 4.84
C PHE A 48 11.65 -16.69 6.04
N GLU A 49 11.60 -17.99 6.40
CA GLU A 49 10.85 -18.46 7.57
C GLU A 49 11.44 -17.93 8.88
N THR A 50 12.78 -17.88 8.97
CA THR A 50 13.47 -17.32 10.14
C THR A 50 13.22 -15.82 10.24
N ARG A 51 13.23 -15.11 9.11
CA ARG A 51 12.89 -13.67 9.04
C ARG A 51 11.44 -13.42 9.49
N ALA A 52 10.49 -14.21 9.02
CA ALA A 52 9.09 -14.10 9.42
C ALA A 52 8.89 -14.34 10.93
N LYS A 53 9.59 -15.31 11.52
CA LYS A 53 9.59 -15.56 12.98
C LYS A 53 10.21 -14.39 13.74
N THR A 54 11.28 -13.79 13.20
CA THR A 54 11.94 -12.61 13.77
C THR A 54 11.00 -11.42 13.76
N LEU A 55 10.34 -11.16 12.61
CA LEU A 55 9.34 -10.09 12.50
C LEU A 55 8.23 -10.25 13.54
N LYS A 56 7.68 -11.46 13.68
CA LYS A 56 6.65 -11.76 14.69
C LYS A 56 7.10 -11.41 16.10
N ALA A 57 8.35 -11.76 16.45
CA ALA A 57 8.92 -11.46 17.76
C ALA A 57 9.11 -9.93 17.96
N VAL A 58 9.58 -9.22 16.92
CA VAL A 58 9.74 -7.76 16.94
C VAL A 58 8.40 -7.05 17.11
N LEU A 59 7.37 -7.44 16.36
CA LEU A 59 6.02 -6.89 16.51
C LEU A 59 5.51 -7.07 17.95
N ALA A 60 5.67 -8.26 18.52
CA ALA A 60 5.27 -8.54 19.91
C ALA A 60 6.07 -7.69 20.91
N GLU A 61 7.40 -7.56 20.74
CA GLU A 61 8.27 -6.72 21.60
C GLU A 61 7.84 -5.25 21.59
N LEU A 62 7.46 -4.73 20.41
CA LEU A 62 7.04 -3.33 20.24
C LEU A 62 5.57 -3.08 20.60
N GLY A 63 4.80 -4.12 20.92
CA GLY A 63 3.36 -4.01 21.12
C GLY A 63 2.62 -3.55 19.86
N MET A 64 3.09 -3.99 18.69
CA MET A 64 2.53 -3.68 17.39
C MET A 64 1.88 -4.90 16.76
N SER A 65 1.05 -4.66 15.73
CA SER A 65 0.51 -5.70 14.86
C SER A 65 0.71 -5.32 13.38
N ALA A 66 0.71 -6.32 12.50
CA ALA A 66 0.67 -6.12 11.06
C ALA A 66 -0.64 -6.74 10.53
N PRO A 67 -1.74 -5.95 10.45
CA PRO A 67 -3.02 -6.46 9.96
C PRO A 67 -3.02 -6.75 8.47
N GLN A 68 -2.13 -6.15 7.71
CA GLN A 68 -1.93 -6.38 6.28
C GLN A 68 -0.44 -6.32 5.91
N ALA A 69 -0.10 -6.86 4.77
CA ALA A 69 1.21 -6.75 4.14
C ALA A 69 1.07 -6.44 2.65
N HIS A 70 2.15 -6.00 2.04
CA HIS A 70 2.29 -5.86 0.60
C HIS A 70 3.36 -6.83 0.08
N ALA A 71 3.04 -7.66 -0.89
CA ALA A 71 4.00 -8.56 -1.54
C ALA A 71 4.91 -7.77 -2.51
N PRO A 72 6.08 -8.31 -2.88
CA PRO A 72 6.89 -7.71 -3.93
C PRO A 72 6.09 -7.56 -5.22
N ILE A 73 6.22 -6.39 -5.86
CA ILE A 73 5.55 -6.13 -7.14
C ILE A 73 6.31 -6.85 -8.25
N VAL A 74 5.76 -7.95 -8.72
CA VAL A 74 6.26 -8.73 -9.85
C VAL A 74 5.14 -8.88 -10.87
N ASN A 75 5.39 -8.51 -12.13
CA ASN A 75 4.39 -8.73 -13.18
C ASN A 75 4.37 -10.20 -13.61
N PRO A 76 3.30 -10.97 -13.35
CA PRO A 76 3.24 -12.39 -13.70
C PRO A 76 3.26 -12.64 -15.22
N PHE A 77 2.99 -11.63 -16.04
CA PHE A 77 3.01 -11.73 -17.52
C PHE A 77 4.31 -11.24 -18.14
N ASP A 78 5.19 -10.64 -17.34
CA ASP A 78 6.55 -10.22 -17.74
C ASP A 78 7.47 -10.25 -16.51
N PRO A 79 7.72 -11.46 -15.94
CA PRO A 79 8.41 -11.58 -14.65
C PRO A 79 9.94 -11.43 -14.76
N GLY A 80 10.48 -11.28 -15.98
CA GLY A 80 11.93 -11.34 -16.20
C GLY A 80 12.52 -12.71 -15.82
N ASP A 81 13.61 -12.69 -15.05
CA ASP A 81 14.31 -13.91 -14.61
C ASP A 81 13.81 -14.46 -13.25
N VAL A 82 12.70 -13.96 -12.72
CA VAL A 82 12.19 -14.37 -11.40
C VAL A 82 11.02 -15.35 -11.52
N ASP A 83 10.97 -16.32 -10.63
CA ASP A 83 9.81 -17.19 -10.46
C ASP A 83 8.76 -16.47 -9.59
N TYR A 84 7.78 -15.86 -10.24
CA TYR A 84 6.73 -15.11 -9.54
C TYR A 84 5.86 -16.00 -8.65
N MET A 85 5.65 -17.27 -9.01
CA MET A 85 4.88 -18.20 -8.18
C MET A 85 5.61 -18.48 -6.87
N ASP A 86 6.91 -18.82 -6.91
CA ASP A 86 7.74 -19.01 -5.72
C ASP A 86 7.72 -17.76 -4.81
N ILE A 87 7.79 -16.55 -5.41
CA ILE A 87 7.73 -15.29 -4.67
C ILE A 87 6.38 -15.13 -3.94
N TYR A 88 5.26 -15.38 -4.59
CA TYR A 88 3.95 -15.21 -3.98
C TYR A 88 3.64 -16.33 -2.98
N GLU A 89 3.99 -17.57 -3.25
CA GLU A 89 3.88 -18.67 -2.30
C GLU A 89 4.70 -18.41 -1.02
N LYS A 90 5.95 -17.96 -1.17
CA LYS A 90 6.77 -17.55 -0.02
C LYS A 90 6.19 -16.36 0.73
N SER A 91 5.62 -15.36 0.01
CA SER A 91 4.98 -14.21 0.65
C SER A 91 3.79 -14.63 1.52
N LEU A 92 2.94 -15.53 1.03
CA LEU A 92 1.80 -16.07 1.77
C LEU A 92 2.26 -16.87 3.00
N ARG A 93 3.27 -17.73 2.86
CA ARG A 93 3.85 -18.48 3.99
C ARG A 93 4.55 -17.54 4.98
N PHE A 94 5.25 -16.52 4.52
CA PHE A 94 5.85 -15.47 5.35
C PHE A 94 4.77 -14.81 6.21
N CYS A 95 3.67 -14.36 5.60
CA CYS A 95 2.55 -13.76 6.31
C CYS A 95 1.98 -14.69 7.39
N LYS A 96 1.74 -15.97 7.08
CA LYS A 96 1.27 -16.96 8.05
C LYS A 96 2.19 -17.07 9.27
N ILE A 97 3.49 -17.19 9.03
CA ILE A 97 4.49 -17.35 10.10
C ILE A 97 4.59 -16.06 10.94
N ALA A 98 4.59 -14.91 10.30
CA ALA A 98 4.63 -13.60 10.96
C ALA A 98 3.33 -13.27 11.72
N GLY A 99 2.22 -13.94 11.39
CA GLY A 99 0.89 -13.67 11.95
C GLY A 99 0.17 -12.53 11.27
N ILE A 100 0.45 -12.31 9.99
CA ILE A 100 -0.19 -11.32 9.12
C ILE A 100 -1.35 -12.01 8.39
N PRO A 101 -2.61 -11.56 8.54
CA PRO A 101 -3.76 -12.29 8.03
C PRO A 101 -4.02 -12.09 6.52
N MET A 102 -3.53 -11.01 5.92
CA MET A 102 -3.81 -10.67 4.53
C MET A 102 -2.61 -9.99 3.85
N VAL A 103 -2.50 -10.15 2.53
CA VAL A 103 -1.41 -9.58 1.73
C VAL A 103 -1.92 -9.05 0.39
N VAL A 104 -1.51 -7.83 0.05
CA VAL A 104 -1.76 -7.23 -1.27
C VAL A 104 -0.86 -7.91 -2.30
N ILE A 105 -1.46 -8.37 -3.40
CA ILE A 105 -0.79 -8.90 -4.59
C ILE A 105 -1.39 -8.19 -5.81
N HIS A 106 -0.57 -7.43 -6.52
CA HIS A 106 -1.02 -6.68 -7.69
C HIS A 106 -1.42 -7.60 -8.85
N ALA A 107 -2.42 -7.16 -9.61
CA ALA A 107 -2.69 -7.73 -10.93
C ALA A 107 -1.53 -7.48 -11.87
N GLY A 108 -1.33 -8.38 -12.82
CA GLY A 108 -0.33 -8.22 -13.86
C GLY A 108 -0.72 -7.19 -14.91
N ALA A 109 0.24 -6.35 -15.29
CA ALA A 109 0.09 -5.43 -16.41
C ALA A 109 0.31 -6.15 -17.74
N ILE A 110 -0.56 -5.91 -18.72
CA ILE A 110 -0.48 -6.56 -20.05
C ILE A 110 -0.61 -5.49 -21.11
N LYS A 111 0.42 -5.27 -21.90
CA LYS A 111 0.40 -4.30 -23.01
C LYS A 111 -0.44 -4.81 -24.18
N ASP A 112 -1.00 -3.88 -24.95
CA ASP A 112 -1.70 -4.15 -26.22
C ASP A 112 -2.81 -5.21 -26.10
N ASN A 113 -3.58 -5.18 -25.01
CA ASN A 113 -4.70 -6.11 -24.78
C ASN A 113 -6.04 -5.37 -24.67
N THR A 114 -7.14 -6.14 -24.80
CA THR A 114 -8.48 -5.67 -24.47
C THR A 114 -8.74 -5.80 -22.96
N ARG A 115 -9.80 -5.14 -22.46
CA ARG A 115 -10.25 -5.29 -21.09
C ARG A 115 -10.62 -6.75 -20.78
N GLU A 116 -11.32 -7.41 -21.72
CA GLU A 116 -11.73 -8.80 -21.58
C GLU A 116 -10.53 -9.74 -21.44
N GLU A 117 -9.53 -9.61 -22.29
CA GLU A 117 -8.28 -10.39 -22.23
C GLU A 117 -7.50 -10.14 -20.94
N TYR A 118 -7.47 -8.88 -20.48
CA TYR A 118 -6.85 -8.51 -19.21
C TYR A 118 -7.54 -9.22 -18.03
N PHE A 119 -8.87 -9.18 -18.00
CA PHE A 119 -9.65 -9.82 -16.93
C PHE A 119 -9.48 -11.35 -16.98
N GLU A 120 -9.63 -11.98 -18.15
CA GLU A 120 -9.44 -13.42 -18.31
C GLU A 120 -8.08 -13.90 -17.76
N LYS A 121 -6.99 -13.23 -18.15
CA LYS A 121 -5.64 -13.58 -17.73
C LYS A 121 -5.40 -13.33 -16.25
N ASN A 122 -5.84 -12.19 -15.70
CA ASN A 122 -5.65 -11.88 -14.28
C ASN A 122 -6.54 -12.75 -13.37
N VAL A 123 -7.76 -13.10 -13.79
CA VAL A 123 -8.58 -14.07 -13.06
C VAL A 123 -7.87 -15.42 -13.01
N ALA A 124 -7.32 -15.89 -14.14
CA ALA A 124 -6.56 -17.14 -14.19
C ALA A 124 -5.31 -17.07 -13.29
N PHE A 125 -4.60 -15.95 -13.29
CA PHE A 125 -3.47 -15.70 -12.39
C PHE A 125 -3.89 -15.77 -10.91
N TYR A 126 -4.89 -15.01 -10.48
CA TYR A 126 -5.34 -15.06 -9.08
C TYR A 126 -5.86 -16.45 -8.69
N ARG A 127 -6.59 -17.13 -9.56
CA ARG A 127 -7.02 -18.51 -9.31
C ARG A 127 -5.87 -19.50 -9.15
N SER A 128 -4.75 -19.26 -9.84
CA SER A 128 -3.56 -20.11 -9.67
C SER A 128 -2.92 -19.97 -8.27
N LEU A 129 -3.18 -18.87 -7.57
CA LEU A 129 -2.70 -18.64 -6.19
C LEU A 129 -3.61 -19.27 -5.12
N ILE A 130 -4.81 -19.75 -5.47
CA ILE A 130 -5.77 -20.30 -4.49
C ILE A 130 -5.12 -21.38 -3.60
N PRO A 131 -4.44 -22.41 -4.14
CA PRO A 131 -3.86 -23.44 -3.29
C PRO A 131 -2.81 -22.89 -2.31
N ALA A 132 -2.02 -21.90 -2.77
CA ALA A 132 -1.00 -21.25 -1.96
C ALA A 132 -1.59 -20.34 -0.87
N ALA A 133 -2.79 -19.80 -1.08
CA ALA A 133 -3.51 -18.98 -0.10
C ALA A 133 -4.26 -19.86 0.93
N GLU A 134 -4.86 -20.97 0.48
CA GLU A 134 -5.61 -21.89 1.34
C GLU A 134 -4.73 -22.62 2.38
N GLU A 135 -3.56 -23.09 1.96
CA GLU A 135 -2.65 -23.83 2.86
C GLU A 135 -2.29 -23.00 4.12
N PRO A 136 -1.83 -21.74 4.02
CA PRO A 136 -1.60 -20.89 5.18
C PRO A 136 -2.87 -20.24 5.74
N GLY A 137 -3.97 -20.16 4.97
CA GLY A 137 -5.19 -19.45 5.33
C GLY A 137 -4.96 -17.92 5.39
N VAL A 138 -4.20 -17.37 4.44
CA VAL A 138 -3.90 -15.94 4.31
C VAL A 138 -4.70 -15.36 3.14
N GLU A 139 -5.36 -14.23 3.35
CA GLU A 139 -6.13 -13.56 2.29
C GLU A 139 -5.21 -12.87 1.29
N VAL A 140 -5.58 -12.95 0.01
CA VAL A 140 -5.00 -12.17 -1.08
C VAL A 140 -5.88 -10.96 -1.33
N LEU A 141 -5.30 -9.78 -1.31
CA LEU A 141 -6.00 -8.53 -1.58
C LEU A 141 -5.65 -8.01 -2.96
N ILE A 142 -6.69 -7.79 -3.76
CA ILE A 142 -6.61 -7.20 -5.09
C ILE A 142 -6.70 -5.68 -4.94
N GLU A 143 -5.74 -4.96 -5.50
CA GLU A 143 -5.66 -3.51 -5.38
C GLU A 143 -5.98 -2.81 -6.69
N ASN A 144 -6.63 -1.63 -6.61
CA ASN A 144 -6.79 -0.73 -7.76
C ASN A 144 -5.48 0.00 -8.08
N ILE A 145 -5.25 0.24 -9.36
CA ILE A 145 -4.03 0.85 -9.88
C ILE A 145 -4.29 2.33 -10.25
N GLY A 146 -3.31 3.19 -9.99
CA GLY A 146 -3.42 4.62 -10.24
C GLY A 146 -3.60 4.97 -11.71
N HIS A 147 -2.63 4.67 -12.50
CA HIS A 147 -2.68 4.77 -13.95
C HIS A 147 -1.38 4.21 -14.55
N ASP A 148 -1.53 3.26 -15.42
CA ASP A 148 -0.40 2.66 -16.13
C ASP A 148 -0.71 2.50 -17.64
N GLY A 149 -1.11 3.61 -18.26
CA GLY A 149 -1.44 3.65 -19.68
C GLY A 149 -2.48 2.61 -20.09
N ASP A 150 -2.23 1.91 -21.19
CA ASP A 150 -3.14 0.90 -21.75
C ASP A 150 -2.86 -0.52 -21.21
N ALA A 151 -2.03 -0.66 -20.17
CA ALA A 151 -1.58 -1.95 -19.65
C ALA A 151 -2.41 -2.49 -18.48
N ASN A 152 -3.23 -1.65 -17.84
CA ASN A 152 -4.05 -1.99 -16.66
C ASN A 152 -5.48 -1.52 -16.80
N PHE A 153 -6.42 -2.32 -16.26
CA PHE A 153 -7.86 -2.02 -16.25
C PHE A 153 -8.47 -2.02 -14.84
N LEU A 154 -7.72 -2.27 -13.78
CA LEU A 154 -8.23 -2.16 -12.41
C LEU A 154 -8.16 -0.72 -11.90
N LEU A 155 -8.89 0.18 -12.54
CA LEU A 155 -8.84 1.61 -12.27
C LEU A 155 -10.01 2.11 -11.40
N ARG A 156 -11.14 1.39 -11.42
CA ARG A 156 -12.38 1.81 -10.78
C ARG A 156 -12.82 0.79 -9.74
N GLY A 157 -13.60 1.24 -8.77
CA GLY A 157 -14.19 0.33 -7.78
C GLY A 157 -14.99 -0.83 -8.43
N THR A 158 -15.72 -0.53 -9.50
CA THR A 158 -16.46 -1.56 -10.28
C THR A 158 -15.53 -2.59 -10.91
N ASP A 159 -14.35 -2.18 -11.41
CA ASP A 159 -13.40 -3.09 -12.04
C ASP A 159 -12.75 -4.02 -11.01
N VAL A 160 -12.37 -3.49 -9.86
CA VAL A 160 -11.76 -4.29 -8.78
C VAL A 160 -12.78 -5.22 -8.15
N ARG A 161 -14.02 -4.76 -7.96
CA ARG A 161 -15.15 -5.59 -7.48
C ARG A 161 -15.43 -6.74 -8.45
N GLU A 162 -15.54 -6.46 -9.74
CA GLU A 162 -15.74 -7.48 -10.78
C GLU A 162 -14.59 -8.50 -10.79
N MET A 163 -13.33 -8.05 -10.66
CA MET A 163 -12.19 -8.98 -10.59
C MET A 163 -12.32 -9.93 -9.39
N ALA A 164 -12.61 -9.40 -8.21
CA ALA A 164 -12.75 -10.21 -6.99
C ALA A 164 -13.95 -11.19 -7.09
N ASP A 165 -15.06 -10.73 -7.67
CA ASP A 165 -16.25 -11.57 -7.89
C ASP A 165 -15.97 -12.66 -8.93
N LEU A 166 -15.19 -12.37 -9.99
CA LEU A 166 -14.78 -13.36 -10.99
C LEU A 166 -13.77 -14.38 -10.46
N VAL A 167 -12.87 -14.00 -9.55
CA VAL A 167 -12.00 -14.97 -8.88
C VAL A 167 -12.83 -15.95 -8.06
N ASP A 168 -13.92 -15.47 -7.43
CA ASP A 168 -14.95 -16.24 -6.71
C ASP A 168 -14.35 -17.15 -5.64
N HIS A 169 -13.58 -16.57 -4.72
CA HIS A 169 -12.97 -17.31 -3.61
C HIS A 169 -12.98 -16.48 -2.32
N PRO A 170 -13.29 -17.09 -1.13
CA PRO A 170 -13.43 -16.33 0.12
C PRO A 170 -12.14 -15.67 0.62
N LEU A 171 -10.98 -16.19 0.23
CA LEU A 171 -9.68 -15.61 0.58
C LEU A 171 -9.22 -14.52 -0.42
N PHE A 172 -10.04 -14.14 -1.41
CA PHE A 172 -9.70 -13.10 -2.38
C PHE A 172 -10.64 -11.91 -2.21
N ASN A 173 -10.09 -10.85 -1.65
CA ASN A 173 -10.82 -9.64 -1.28
C ASN A 173 -10.08 -8.40 -1.82
N ILE A 174 -10.41 -7.20 -1.36
CA ILE A 174 -9.97 -5.95 -1.97
C ILE A 174 -9.22 -5.10 -0.96
N CYS A 175 -8.07 -4.56 -1.39
CA CYS A 175 -7.46 -3.36 -0.86
C CYS A 175 -7.85 -2.19 -1.76
N TRP A 176 -8.37 -1.09 -1.19
CA TRP A 176 -8.66 0.10 -1.96
C TRP A 176 -7.63 1.18 -1.68
N ASP A 177 -6.92 1.60 -2.74
CA ASP A 177 -6.03 2.75 -2.71
C ASP A 177 -6.81 4.03 -3.07
N THR A 178 -6.80 4.98 -2.13
CA THR A 178 -7.57 6.23 -2.23
C THR A 178 -6.99 7.21 -3.22
N GLY A 179 -5.67 7.29 -3.28
CA GLY A 179 -4.97 8.16 -4.21
C GLY A 179 -5.08 7.66 -5.65
N HIS A 180 -4.95 6.37 -5.88
CA HIS A 180 -5.20 5.76 -7.18
C HIS A 180 -6.64 6.01 -7.66
N GLY A 181 -7.62 5.86 -6.76
CA GLY A 181 -9.01 6.18 -7.06
C GLY A 181 -9.20 7.66 -7.43
N ASN A 182 -8.54 8.56 -6.72
CA ASN A 182 -8.55 10.01 -6.99
C ASN A 182 -7.96 10.36 -8.36
N LEU A 183 -6.84 9.74 -8.74
CA LEU A 183 -6.24 9.87 -10.07
C LEU A 183 -7.21 9.43 -11.19
N ASN A 184 -8.07 8.48 -10.89
CA ASN A 184 -9.08 7.93 -11.81
C ASN A 184 -10.45 8.60 -11.66
N LYS A 185 -10.54 9.77 -11.00
CA LYS A 185 -11.77 10.58 -10.81
C LYS A 185 -12.91 9.81 -10.16
N GLN A 186 -12.60 8.87 -9.26
CA GLN A 186 -13.63 8.09 -8.59
C GLN A 186 -14.31 8.91 -7.49
N ASN A 187 -15.64 8.82 -7.40
CA ASN A 187 -16.36 9.24 -6.22
C ASN A 187 -16.12 8.22 -5.11
N LEU A 188 -15.43 8.61 -4.05
CA LEU A 188 -15.01 7.67 -3.00
C LEU A 188 -16.19 7.04 -2.27
N TYR A 189 -17.25 7.80 -1.97
CA TYR A 189 -18.43 7.24 -1.31
C TYR A 189 -19.07 6.13 -2.16
N ASP A 190 -19.40 6.43 -3.42
CA ASP A 190 -20.02 5.46 -4.32
C ASP A 190 -19.10 4.24 -4.56
N THR A 191 -17.81 4.48 -4.62
CA THR A 191 -16.79 3.43 -4.75
C THR A 191 -16.81 2.50 -3.55
N ILE A 192 -16.72 3.04 -2.32
CA ILE A 192 -16.72 2.23 -1.10
C ILE A 192 -18.01 1.42 -0.97
N ILE A 193 -19.17 2.02 -1.29
CA ILE A 193 -20.44 1.29 -1.32
C ILE A 193 -20.41 0.15 -2.36
N THR A 194 -19.82 0.37 -3.54
CA THR A 194 -19.67 -0.67 -4.58
C THR A 194 -18.79 -1.82 -4.12
N LEU A 195 -17.69 -1.53 -3.43
CA LEU A 195 -16.78 -2.55 -2.90
C LEU A 195 -17.43 -3.38 -1.79
N GLY A 196 -18.21 -2.71 -0.92
CA GLY A 196 -19.04 -3.34 0.09
C GLY A 196 -18.26 -4.33 0.98
N ASP A 197 -18.80 -5.52 1.09
CA ASP A 197 -18.28 -6.61 1.94
C ASP A 197 -16.93 -7.21 1.47
N LYS A 198 -16.50 -6.90 0.25
CA LYS A 198 -15.20 -7.31 -0.28
C LYS A 198 -14.05 -6.38 0.12
N LEU A 199 -14.35 -5.19 0.67
CA LEU A 199 -13.31 -4.25 1.10
C LEU A 199 -12.72 -4.67 2.46
N HIS A 200 -11.51 -5.19 2.47
CA HIS A 200 -10.84 -5.67 3.67
C HIS A 200 -9.66 -4.80 4.12
N ALA A 201 -9.05 -4.05 3.22
CA ALA A 201 -7.92 -3.16 3.51
C ALA A 201 -7.98 -1.84 2.74
N LEU A 202 -7.17 -0.89 3.19
CA LEU A 202 -7.02 0.43 2.58
C LEU A 202 -5.54 0.75 2.40
N HIS A 203 -5.23 1.46 1.29
CA HIS A 203 -4.06 2.31 1.17
C HIS A 203 -4.54 3.76 1.12
N VAL A 204 -4.20 4.54 2.15
CA VAL A 204 -4.67 5.92 2.28
C VAL A 204 -3.51 6.87 2.03
N HIS A 205 -3.61 7.60 0.96
CA HIS A 205 -2.73 8.72 0.65
C HIS A 205 -3.47 9.77 -0.18
N ASP A 206 -2.88 10.92 -0.35
CA ASP A 206 -3.43 12.02 -1.13
C ASP A 206 -2.56 12.34 -2.34
N ASN A 207 -3.14 13.03 -3.29
CA ASN A 207 -2.49 13.60 -4.45
C ASN A 207 -3.32 14.79 -4.98
N VAL A 208 -2.88 15.35 -6.08
CA VAL A 208 -3.55 16.50 -6.71
C VAL A 208 -4.64 16.09 -7.71
N GLY A 209 -4.94 14.80 -7.79
CA GLY A 209 -5.92 14.26 -8.72
C GLY A 209 -5.51 14.39 -10.20
N TYR A 210 -6.51 14.39 -11.04
CA TYR A 210 -6.32 14.53 -12.48
C TYR A 210 -6.40 15.99 -12.90
N PHE A 211 -5.34 16.53 -13.49
CA PHE A 211 -5.35 17.83 -14.15
C PHE A 211 -5.59 17.68 -15.66
N GLU A 212 -6.47 18.53 -16.20
CA GLU A 212 -6.73 18.60 -17.64
C GLU A 212 -5.47 18.93 -18.46
N PRO A 213 -5.40 18.50 -19.73
CA PRO A 213 -4.19 18.46 -20.57
C PRO A 213 -3.41 19.76 -20.79
N SER A 214 -3.92 20.91 -20.38
CA SER A 214 -3.23 22.19 -20.50
C SER A 214 -1.96 22.30 -19.64
N TYR A 215 -1.84 21.48 -18.61
CA TYR A 215 -0.65 21.36 -17.77
C TYR A 215 -0.05 19.98 -18.01
N ARG A 216 1.07 19.87 -18.62
CA ARG A 216 1.73 18.66 -19.16
C ARG A 216 2.02 17.51 -18.18
N HIS A 217 1.43 17.51 -16.99
CA HIS A 217 1.63 16.46 -15.97
C HIS A 217 0.27 15.91 -15.51
N HIS A 218 -0.13 14.82 -16.12
CA HIS A 218 -1.54 14.42 -16.14
C HIS A 218 -1.99 13.62 -14.93
N ARG A 219 -1.12 12.80 -14.38
CA ARG A 219 -1.39 11.95 -13.22
C ARG A 219 -0.05 11.62 -12.57
N ILE A 220 0.16 12.10 -11.37
CA ILE A 220 1.35 11.77 -10.60
C ILE A 220 0.86 11.08 -9.35
N ASP A 221 1.22 9.84 -9.21
CA ASP A 221 1.03 9.09 -7.99
C ASP A 221 2.02 9.57 -6.94
N MET A 222 1.51 10.48 -6.08
CA MET A 222 2.38 11.27 -5.21
C MET A 222 2.55 10.63 -3.83
N HIS A 223 1.66 9.79 -3.40
CA HIS A 223 1.62 9.23 -2.04
C HIS A 223 1.87 10.28 -0.95
N THR A 224 1.20 11.45 -1.06
CA THR A 224 1.36 12.51 -0.06
C THR A 224 0.46 12.28 1.15
N MET A 225 0.85 12.83 2.30
CA MET A 225 -0.05 12.90 3.43
C MET A 225 -1.26 13.78 3.11
N PRO A 226 -2.42 13.53 3.73
CA PRO A 226 -3.56 14.43 3.64
C PRO A 226 -3.18 15.87 4.04
N TYR A 227 -3.79 16.85 3.38
CA TYR A 227 -3.51 18.29 3.60
C TYR A 227 -2.09 18.75 3.26
N ALA A 228 -1.27 17.95 2.59
CA ALA A 228 0.11 18.33 2.22
C ALA A 228 0.17 19.56 1.30
N THR A 229 -0.88 19.81 0.54
CA THR A 229 -0.98 20.94 -0.39
C THR A 229 -2.43 21.42 -0.51
N GLN A 230 -2.62 22.69 -0.86
CA GLN A 230 -3.96 23.23 -1.18
C GLN A 230 -4.62 22.59 -2.41
N TYR A 231 -3.88 21.82 -3.17
CA TYR A 231 -4.37 21.10 -4.36
C TYR A 231 -4.70 19.64 -4.07
N ALA A 232 -4.47 19.19 -2.85
CA ALA A 232 -4.89 17.85 -2.39
C ALA A 232 -6.41 17.70 -2.58
N SER A 233 -6.84 16.60 -3.17
CA SER A 233 -8.21 16.48 -3.68
C SER A 233 -8.94 15.21 -3.29
N VAL A 234 -8.34 14.32 -2.50
CA VAL A 234 -9.03 13.15 -1.94
C VAL A 234 -10.11 13.59 -0.96
N ASN A 235 -11.35 13.17 -1.19
CA ASN A 235 -12.48 13.50 -0.31
C ASN A 235 -12.58 12.50 0.84
N TYR A 236 -11.97 12.84 1.98
CA TYR A 236 -11.94 11.98 3.17
C TYR A 236 -13.30 11.86 3.88
N ASP A 237 -14.16 12.88 3.79
CA ASP A 237 -15.53 12.78 4.33
C ASP A 237 -16.32 11.72 3.57
N ALA A 238 -16.21 11.70 2.24
CA ALA A 238 -16.84 10.68 1.40
C ALA A 238 -16.29 9.28 1.67
N LEU A 239 -14.98 9.14 1.84
CA LEU A 239 -14.32 7.89 2.21
C LEU A 239 -14.87 7.37 3.54
N ILE A 240 -14.74 8.18 4.60
CA ILE A 240 -15.07 7.75 5.97
C ILE A 240 -16.56 7.44 6.10
N GLN A 241 -17.44 8.24 5.49
CA GLN A 241 -18.88 7.95 5.50
C GLN A 241 -19.18 6.62 4.79
N GLY A 242 -18.57 6.37 3.64
CA GLY A 242 -18.71 5.09 2.95
C GLY A 242 -18.25 3.90 3.82
N LEU A 243 -17.10 4.03 4.51
CA LEU A 243 -16.60 3.00 5.43
C LEU A 243 -17.56 2.71 6.60
N ILE A 244 -18.22 3.75 7.12
CA ILE A 244 -19.27 3.59 8.16
C ILE A 244 -20.44 2.78 7.60
N ASP A 245 -20.94 3.18 6.43
CA ASP A 245 -22.16 2.61 5.85
C ASP A 245 -22.01 1.14 5.45
N ILE A 246 -20.80 0.71 5.01
CA ILE A 246 -20.50 -0.72 4.78
C ILE A 246 -20.10 -1.48 6.04
N GLY A 247 -19.92 -0.79 7.17
CA GLY A 247 -19.47 -1.41 8.42
C GLY A 247 -18.02 -1.93 8.38
N TYR A 248 -17.12 -1.23 7.68
CA TYR A 248 -15.71 -1.60 7.56
C TYR A 248 -15.03 -1.85 8.90
N LYS A 249 -14.20 -2.92 8.98
CA LYS A 249 -13.55 -3.37 10.23
C LYS A 249 -12.02 -3.37 10.17
N GLY A 250 -11.45 -3.04 9.02
CA GLY A 250 -10.00 -2.97 8.84
C GLY A 250 -9.37 -1.74 9.49
N THR A 251 -8.09 -1.55 9.21
CA THR A 251 -7.33 -0.38 9.66
C THR A 251 -7.42 0.77 8.66
N PHE A 252 -7.27 2.00 9.17
CA PHE A 252 -7.05 3.17 8.33
C PHE A 252 -5.54 3.26 8.10
N ASN A 253 -5.08 2.62 7.02
CA ASN A 253 -3.66 2.43 6.74
C ASN A 253 -3.12 3.51 5.83
N PHE A 254 -2.17 4.30 6.33
CA PHE A 254 -1.46 5.30 5.54
C PHE A 254 -0.33 4.67 4.71
N GLU A 255 -0.39 4.89 3.42
CA GLU A 255 0.66 4.56 2.47
C GLU A 255 1.25 5.86 1.89
N VAL A 256 1.99 6.59 2.71
CA VAL A 256 2.45 7.94 2.38
C VAL A 256 3.97 8.06 2.35
N LEU A 257 4.47 8.79 1.37
CA LEU A 257 5.86 9.15 1.19
C LEU A 257 6.07 10.60 1.67
N THR A 258 6.15 10.79 2.99
CA THR A 258 6.48 12.09 3.58
C THR A 258 7.99 12.23 3.73
N VAL A 259 8.52 13.40 3.49
CA VAL A 259 9.93 13.72 3.77
C VAL A 259 10.90 12.61 3.32
N THR A 260 10.91 12.36 2.02
CA THR A 260 11.77 11.35 1.39
C THR A 260 13.01 11.99 0.75
N ARG A 261 13.87 11.14 0.17
CA ARG A 261 15.00 11.61 -0.64
C ARG A 261 14.53 12.60 -1.71
N SER A 262 15.22 13.72 -1.80
CA SER A 262 14.95 14.71 -2.84
C SER A 262 15.65 14.35 -4.14
N ILE A 263 14.88 14.08 -5.20
CA ILE A 263 15.39 13.91 -6.57
C ILE A 263 15.64 15.31 -7.15
N ARG A 264 16.83 15.84 -6.93
CA ARG A 264 17.26 17.15 -7.45
C ARG A 264 18.43 17.00 -8.41
N PRO A 265 18.54 17.88 -9.42
CA PRO A 265 19.75 17.96 -10.22
C PRO A 265 20.98 18.13 -9.33
N ALA A 266 22.08 17.47 -9.67
CA ALA A 266 23.34 17.64 -8.95
C ALA A 266 23.79 19.10 -9.00
N PHE A 267 24.15 19.66 -7.86
CA PHE A 267 24.75 20.97 -7.77
C PHE A 267 26.26 20.84 -7.58
N THR A 268 27.04 21.48 -8.47
CA THR A 268 28.48 21.48 -8.40
C THR A 268 28.99 22.86 -7.97
N TYR A 269 29.80 22.88 -6.94
CA TYR A 269 30.45 24.09 -6.43
C TYR A 269 31.97 23.85 -6.28
N ASN A 270 32.79 24.72 -6.84
CA ASN A 270 34.25 24.58 -6.86
C ASN A 270 34.76 23.20 -7.33
N GLY A 271 34.10 22.58 -8.33
CA GLY A 271 34.45 21.28 -8.85
C GLY A 271 33.95 20.07 -8.03
N GLU A 272 33.28 20.29 -6.92
CA GLU A 272 32.73 19.25 -6.07
C GLU A 272 31.20 19.20 -6.14
N VAL A 273 30.63 17.98 -6.14
CA VAL A 273 29.18 17.78 -6.08
C VAL A 273 28.70 17.93 -4.64
N VAL A 274 27.80 18.89 -4.42
CA VAL A 274 27.21 19.17 -3.09
C VAL A 274 25.85 18.48 -2.99
N ARG A 275 25.70 17.58 -2.00
CA ARG A 275 24.48 16.78 -1.76
C ARG A 275 23.99 16.82 -0.30
N LYS A 276 24.34 17.85 0.46
CA LYS A 276 24.05 17.94 1.91
C LYS A 276 22.54 17.85 2.27
N LEU A 277 21.66 18.18 1.33
CA LEU A 277 20.21 18.22 1.54
C LEU A 277 19.47 17.15 0.70
N GLU A 278 20.18 16.14 0.22
CA GLU A 278 19.59 15.06 -0.57
C GLU A 278 18.65 14.19 0.29
N PHE A 279 19.03 13.95 1.53
CA PHE A 279 18.28 13.14 2.47
C PHE A 279 17.83 13.96 3.68
N PRO A 280 16.60 13.76 4.16
CA PRO A 280 16.15 14.34 5.42
C PRO A 280 16.83 13.66 6.63
N SER A 281 16.85 14.36 7.78
CA SER A 281 17.24 13.70 9.02
C SER A 281 16.14 12.78 9.54
N LEU A 282 16.52 11.75 10.30
CA LEU A 282 15.58 10.86 10.97
C LEU A 282 14.58 11.63 11.85
N GLU A 283 15.05 12.66 12.57
CA GLU A 283 14.19 13.49 13.42
C GLU A 283 13.13 14.24 12.58
N LEU A 284 13.51 14.78 11.42
CA LEU A 284 12.57 15.44 10.52
C LEU A 284 11.53 14.44 9.97
N TRP A 285 11.99 13.24 9.60
CA TRP A 285 11.10 12.15 9.17
C TRP A 285 10.11 11.78 10.27
N LYS A 286 10.56 11.60 11.52
CA LYS A 286 9.69 11.29 12.67
C LYS A 286 8.64 12.37 12.89
N LYS A 287 9.03 13.65 12.87
CA LYS A 287 8.08 14.77 13.01
C LYS A 287 7.00 14.76 11.93
N ALA A 288 7.40 14.52 10.67
CA ALA A 288 6.45 14.47 9.55
C ALA A 288 5.46 13.30 9.71
N ASN A 289 5.92 12.13 10.10
CA ASN A 289 5.05 10.95 10.24
C ASN A 289 4.25 10.94 11.56
N THR A 290 4.71 11.63 12.60
CA THR A 290 3.87 11.96 13.75
C THR A 290 2.72 12.87 13.32
N LEU A 291 2.96 13.84 12.43
CA LEU A 291 1.89 14.67 11.88
C LEU A 291 0.89 13.83 11.07
N VAL A 292 1.34 12.83 10.29
CA VAL A 292 0.43 11.90 9.60
C VAL A 292 -0.47 11.16 10.60
N TYR A 293 0.11 10.68 11.70
CA TYR A 293 -0.67 10.06 12.78
C TYR A 293 -1.71 11.00 13.38
N ASP A 294 -1.31 12.24 13.70
CA ASP A 294 -2.18 13.27 14.27
C ASP A 294 -3.33 13.62 13.31
N ILE A 295 -3.05 13.71 12.01
CA ILE A 295 -4.06 13.93 10.97
C ILE A 295 -5.05 12.76 10.93
N GLY A 296 -4.57 11.53 10.91
CA GLY A 296 -5.43 10.34 10.91
C GLY A 296 -6.30 10.27 12.15
N LYS A 297 -5.71 10.55 13.32
CA LYS A 297 -6.46 10.64 14.58
C LYS A 297 -7.53 11.71 14.51
N TYR A 298 -7.21 12.91 14.05
CA TYR A 298 -8.17 14.01 13.88
C TYR A 298 -9.33 13.60 12.97
N MET A 299 -9.04 12.97 11.83
CA MET A 299 -10.07 12.51 10.89
C MET A 299 -11.01 11.49 11.53
N LEU A 300 -10.45 10.46 12.18
CA LEU A 300 -11.26 9.40 12.78
C LEU A 300 -12.00 9.87 14.04
N ASP A 301 -11.41 10.76 14.85
CA ASP A 301 -12.08 11.37 16.01
C ASP A 301 -13.29 12.20 15.59
N ALA A 302 -13.22 12.93 14.47
CA ALA A 302 -14.34 13.72 13.95
C ALA A 302 -15.59 12.88 13.66
N TYR A 303 -15.42 11.59 13.39
CA TYR A 303 -16.50 10.62 13.15
C TYR A 303 -16.72 9.64 14.32
N GLY A 304 -16.00 9.78 15.42
CA GLY A 304 -16.08 8.88 16.57
C GLY A 304 -15.58 7.46 16.29
N LEU A 305 -14.64 7.30 15.38
CA LEU A 305 -14.16 6.00 14.89
C LEU A 305 -12.74 5.65 15.37
N TYR A 306 -12.01 6.59 15.96
CA TYR A 306 -10.63 6.32 16.39
C TYR A 306 -10.61 5.33 17.56
N GLU A 307 -9.76 4.31 17.42
CA GLU A 307 -9.46 3.32 18.44
C GLU A 307 -7.94 3.38 18.72
N GLY A 308 -7.59 3.91 19.88
CA GLY A 308 -6.20 4.12 20.32
C GLY A 308 -5.32 2.87 20.38
#